data_071148ee0d3250dda68d312fc9335b53
#
_entry.id   071148ee0d3250dda68d312fc9335b53
#
_cell.length_a   1.000
_cell.length_b   1.000
_cell.length_c   1.000
_cell.angle_alpha   90.00
_cell.angle_beta   90.00
_cell.angle_gamma   90.00
#
_symmetry.space_group_name_H-M   'P 1'
#
loop_
_entity.id
_entity.type
_entity.pdbx_description
1 polymer ?
#
loop_
_entity_poly.entity_id
_entity_poly.type
_entity_poly.pdbx_seq_one_letter_code
_entity_poly.pdbx_strand_id
1 'polypeptide(L)'
;MPRFDRILLRFVLLLCIALPFTANDAHGQGLAPTPPMGWNSWDAYGLTIDETDFKANVTVLAGLKKYGWQYAVIDEGWYMEDPFGGSVEKEKFVFDANGRLIPALNRFPSAANGAGLKPLADWVHAQGLKFGIHLIRGIPRQDVRNNVSIAGSSFTAADAADTSDVCPWNEDAYGVRDNAAGQAWYDSMIGFYANWGVDYLKVDCISDHPYKASEIRQIAQAIKKSGRPIVLSLSPGPTQLEHAEEVGQYAQMWRISDDHWDVWSHAPKPGEGEFPFGTLQAFSRLVQWRGYVKPGNWPDDDMLPFGSLTPHPGWGEPRESRLTHDEERTEFTLWVITHSPLILGANLTKLDDFTRSLFTNEAVLRISRSQGKSHPIITLPAGFEHVRSWVFSGSESVNSPEYLALFNIDDKPVHLRSELGNLSEALSHRKLISLWDGTGSADAGILDLTLAPHACALYRAEFVSTPPK
;
A
#
# COMPACT_ATOMS: atom_id res chain seq x y z
N MET A 1 77.72 47.01 -2.27
CA MET A 1 76.35 47.51 -2.14
C MET A 1 75.40 46.59 -2.95
N PRO A 2 74.69 45.69 -2.31
CA PRO A 2 73.68 44.93 -3.03
C PRO A 2 72.23 45.47 -2.80
N ARG A 3 71.43 45.46 -3.84
CA ARG A 3 70.08 45.93 -3.88
C ARG A 3 69.16 44.86 -3.24
N PHE A 4 68.26 45.34 -2.41
CA PHE A 4 67.16 44.54 -1.85
C PHE A 4 65.99 44.62 -2.79
N ASP A 5 65.58 43.48 -3.37
CA ASP A 5 64.27 43.29 -4.09
C ASP A 5 63.16 42.97 -3.12
N ARG A 6 62.11 43.77 -3.14
CA ARG A 6 60.87 43.57 -2.35
C ARG A 6 59.97 42.64 -3.08
N ILE A 7 59.76 41.44 -2.54
CA ILE A 7 58.70 40.51 -2.96
C ILE A 7 57.39 40.94 -2.32
N LEU A 8 56.44 41.33 -3.15
CA LEU A 8 55.06 41.69 -2.76
C LEU A 8 54.23 40.42 -2.72
N LEU A 9 53.91 39.92 -1.51
CA LEU A 9 53.03 38.78 -1.28
C LEU A 9 51.58 39.24 -1.41
N ARG A 10 50.88 38.87 -2.52
CA ARG A 10 49.45 39.09 -2.67
C ARG A 10 48.68 37.94 -1.96
N PHE A 11 48.06 38.25 -0.84
CA PHE A 11 47.07 37.41 -0.21
C PHE A 11 45.78 37.47 -1.06
N VAL A 12 45.40 36.33 -1.70
CA VAL A 12 44.09 36.14 -2.29
C VAL A 12 43.18 35.61 -1.20
N LEU A 13 42.26 36.45 -0.73
CA LEU A 13 41.22 36.06 0.23
C LEU A 13 40.13 35.30 -0.54
N LEU A 14 40.14 33.97 -0.45
CA LEU A 14 39.00 33.15 -0.96
C LEU A 14 37.82 33.32 0.01
N LEU A 15 36.85 34.12 -0.40
CA LEU A 15 35.55 34.25 0.26
C LEU A 15 34.73 32.99 -0.06
N CYS A 16 34.75 31.99 0.82
CA CYS A 16 33.81 30.87 0.76
C CYS A 16 32.41 31.39 1.12
N ILE A 17 31.60 31.71 0.11
CA ILE A 17 30.19 31.93 0.27
C ILE A 17 29.56 30.55 0.57
N ALA A 18 29.35 30.27 1.85
CA ALA A 18 28.49 29.17 2.27
C ALA A 18 27.04 29.52 1.86
N LEU A 19 26.60 29.04 0.72
CA LEU A 19 25.18 28.99 0.41
C LEU A 19 24.51 28.09 1.46
N PRO A 20 23.42 28.54 2.12
CA PRO A 20 22.66 27.65 2.95
C PRO A 20 22.06 26.59 2.04
N PHE A 21 22.55 25.38 2.13
CA PHE A 21 21.81 24.22 1.67
C PHE A 21 20.52 24.19 2.50
N THR A 22 19.43 24.70 1.94
CA THR A 22 18.11 24.33 2.40
C THR A 22 18.02 22.83 2.13
N ALA A 23 18.17 22.05 3.19
CA ALA A 23 17.79 20.64 3.18
C ALA A 23 16.28 20.65 2.95
N ASN A 24 15.86 20.71 1.68
CA ASN A 24 14.51 20.43 1.29
C ASN A 24 14.20 19.00 1.72
N ASP A 25 13.10 18.85 2.40
CA ASP A 25 12.56 17.65 3.01
C ASP A 25 12.47 16.45 2.02
N ALA A 26 13.58 15.77 1.82
CA ALA A 26 13.69 14.54 1.03
C ALA A 26 13.24 13.29 1.83
N HIS A 27 12.58 13.46 2.99
CA HIS A 27 12.22 12.33 3.84
C HIS A 27 11.07 11.49 3.27
N GLY A 28 10.16 12.06 2.47
CA GLY A 28 9.07 11.30 1.85
C GLY A 28 9.46 10.58 0.56
N GLN A 29 10.29 11.18 -0.27
CA GLN A 29 10.65 10.63 -1.60
C GLN A 29 11.64 9.46 -1.56
N GLY A 30 12.33 9.22 -0.43
CA GLY A 30 13.24 8.08 -0.26
C GLY A 30 12.59 6.81 0.28
N LEU A 31 11.38 6.91 0.87
CA LEU A 31 10.61 5.79 1.35
C LEU A 31 9.66 5.30 0.24
N ALA A 32 9.56 3.97 0.08
CA ALA A 32 8.73 3.35 -0.94
C ALA A 32 8.95 3.94 -2.36
N PRO A 33 10.18 3.85 -2.93
CA PRO A 33 10.47 4.39 -4.26
C PRO A 33 9.69 3.67 -5.39
N THR A 34 9.15 2.49 -5.10
CA THR A 34 8.19 1.72 -5.90
C THR A 34 6.97 1.41 -5.04
N PRO A 35 5.82 1.05 -5.63
CA PRO A 35 4.66 0.64 -4.86
C PRO A 35 5.02 -0.42 -3.83
N PRO A 36 4.62 -0.28 -2.56
CA PRO A 36 4.83 -1.32 -1.55
C PRO A 36 4.25 -2.66 -2.00
N MET A 37 5.03 -3.73 -1.77
CA MET A 37 4.62 -5.10 -2.05
C MET A 37 4.78 -5.91 -0.77
N GLY A 38 3.72 -6.61 -0.34
CA GLY A 38 3.76 -7.33 0.93
C GLY A 38 2.58 -8.24 1.16
N TRP A 39 2.42 -8.63 2.40
CA TRP A 39 1.28 -9.39 2.91
C TRP A 39 0.78 -8.74 4.18
N ASN A 40 -0.54 -8.72 4.34
CA ASN A 40 -1.24 -8.27 5.53
C ASN A 40 -2.18 -9.40 6.00
N SER A 41 -2.30 -9.56 7.30
CA SER A 41 -3.02 -10.69 7.89
C SER A 41 -4.55 -10.56 7.87
N TRP A 42 -5.13 -9.41 7.48
CA TRP A 42 -6.55 -9.12 7.70
C TRP A 42 -7.48 -10.10 7.00
N ASP A 43 -7.38 -10.26 5.68
CA ASP A 43 -8.34 -11.06 4.91
C ASP A 43 -8.29 -12.54 5.25
N ALA A 44 -7.13 -13.01 5.74
CA ALA A 44 -6.94 -14.40 6.14
C ALA A 44 -7.32 -14.68 7.60
N TYR A 45 -7.14 -13.71 8.51
CA TYR A 45 -7.24 -13.96 9.94
C TYR A 45 -8.10 -12.94 10.70
N GLY A 46 -8.40 -11.78 10.13
CA GLY A 46 -9.08 -10.69 10.85
C GLY A 46 -8.37 -10.40 12.17
N LEU A 47 -9.13 -10.31 13.25
CA LEU A 47 -8.62 -10.07 14.60
C LEU A 47 -7.87 -11.27 15.20
N THR A 48 -7.93 -12.47 14.58
CA THR A 48 -7.48 -13.72 15.22
C THR A 48 -6.03 -14.10 14.98
N ILE A 49 -5.27 -13.31 14.19
CA ILE A 49 -3.86 -13.59 13.91
C ILE A 49 -3.03 -13.78 15.20
N ASP A 50 -2.22 -14.81 15.22
CA ASP A 50 -1.25 -15.07 16.29
C ASP A 50 0.18 -15.17 15.76
N GLU A 51 1.13 -15.32 16.65
CA GLU A 51 2.56 -15.41 16.30
C GLU A 51 2.89 -16.63 15.44
N THR A 52 2.20 -17.75 15.64
CA THR A 52 2.42 -19.00 14.91
C THR A 52 1.98 -18.86 13.46
N ASP A 53 0.75 -18.40 13.27
CA ASP A 53 0.18 -18.17 11.93
C ASP A 53 0.92 -17.07 11.18
N PHE A 54 1.29 -16.00 11.88
CA PHE A 54 2.09 -14.93 11.29
C PHE A 54 3.43 -15.46 10.78
N LYS A 55 4.18 -16.21 11.59
CA LYS A 55 5.46 -16.80 11.20
C LYS A 55 5.33 -17.79 10.04
N ALA A 56 4.26 -18.57 9.99
CA ALA A 56 4.00 -19.50 8.90
C ALA A 56 3.84 -18.75 7.56
N ASN A 57 3.03 -17.69 7.53
CA ASN A 57 2.84 -16.86 6.35
C ASN A 57 4.10 -16.10 5.94
N VAL A 58 4.81 -15.52 6.90
CA VAL A 58 6.09 -14.81 6.65
C VAL A 58 7.15 -15.75 6.06
N THR A 59 7.16 -17.03 6.45
CA THR A 59 8.08 -18.02 5.87
C THR A 59 7.81 -18.23 4.37
N VAL A 60 6.54 -18.27 3.97
CA VAL A 60 6.16 -18.32 2.54
C VAL A 60 6.54 -17.03 1.84
N LEU A 61 6.22 -15.87 2.44
CA LEU A 61 6.54 -14.55 1.89
C LEU A 61 8.05 -14.39 1.65
N ALA A 62 8.88 -14.90 2.55
CA ALA A 62 10.34 -14.87 2.41
C ALA A 62 10.83 -15.59 1.12
N GLY A 63 10.14 -16.67 0.74
CA GLY A 63 10.37 -17.37 -0.55
C GLY A 63 10.00 -16.52 -1.77
N LEU A 64 9.11 -15.54 -1.60
CA LEU A 64 8.66 -14.62 -2.66
C LEU A 64 9.50 -13.34 -2.73
N LYS A 65 10.41 -13.09 -1.79
CA LYS A 65 11.22 -11.86 -1.72
C LYS A 65 11.96 -11.52 -3.02
N LYS A 66 12.47 -12.52 -3.73
CA LYS A 66 13.17 -12.32 -5.02
C LYS A 66 12.31 -11.66 -6.09
N TYR A 67 10.99 -11.70 -5.94
CA TYR A 67 10.02 -11.07 -6.84
C TYR A 67 9.62 -9.65 -6.40
N GLY A 68 10.13 -9.16 -5.26
CA GLY A 68 9.88 -7.81 -4.76
C GLY A 68 8.99 -7.73 -3.53
N TRP A 69 8.44 -8.86 -3.06
CA TRP A 69 7.61 -8.91 -1.85
C TRP A 69 8.46 -8.66 -0.61
N GLN A 70 8.12 -7.64 0.21
CA GLN A 70 9.00 -7.15 1.27
C GLN A 70 8.31 -6.97 2.62
N TYR A 71 7.04 -6.55 2.65
CA TYR A 71 6.38 -6.16 3.90
C TYR A 71 5.55 -7.31 4.45
N ALA A 72 5.74 -7.62 5.74
CA ALA A 72 4.92 -8.54 6.50
C ALA A 72 4.20 -7.74 7.59
N VAL A 73 2.87 -7.61 7.47
CA VAL A 73 2.07 -6.72 8.31
C VAL A 73 1.12 -7.54 9.18
N ILE A 74 1.20 -7.35 10.50
CA ILE A 74 0.16 -7.81 11.43
C ILE A 74 -0.93 -6.75 11.42
N ASP A 75 -2.15 -7.12 11.03
CA ASP A 75 -3.30 -6.24 11.08
C ASP A 75 -3.91 -6.15 12.49
N GLU A 76 -5.11 -5.62 12.63
CA GLU A 76 -5.79 -5.37 13.89
C GLU A 76 -5.83 -6.60 14.82
N GLY A 77 -5.95 -6.37 16.12
CA GLY A 77 -6.18 -7.41 17.12
C GLY A 77 -4.94 -7.97 17.80
N TRP A 78 -3.71 -7.61 17.40
CA TRP A 78 -2.48 -8.14 18.04
C TRP A 78 -2.37 -7.81 19.54
N TYR A 79 -3.09 -6.83 20.01
CA TYR A 79 -3.15 -6.35 21.40
C TYR A 79 -4.35 -6.90 22.18
N MET A 80 -5.19 -7.76 21.59
CA MET A 80 -6.38 -8.35 22.22
C MET A 80 -6.07 -9.74 22.79
N GLU A 81 -6.42 -10.01 24.05
CA GLU A 81 -6.32 -11.37 24.63
C GLU A 81 -7.42 -12.28 24.10
N ASP A 82 -8.62 -11.76 23.86
CA ASP A 82 -9.79 -12.49 23.36
C ASP A 82 -10.42 -11.77 22.15
N PRO A 83 -9.97 -12.07 20.92
CA PRO A 83 -10.50 -11.41 19.70
C PRO A 83 -11.96 -11.79 19.40
N PHE A 84 -12.57 -12.72 20.12
CA PHE A 84 -13.97 -13.12 19.98
C PHE A 84 -14.90 -12.45 21.00
N GLY A 85 -14.38 -11.59 21.84
CA GLY A 85 -15.14 -10.97 22.95
C GLY A 85 -16.33 -10.12 22.49
N GLY A 86 -16.20 -9.44 21.35
CA GLY A 86 -17.24 -8.60 20.74
C GLY A 86 -17.51 -7.29 21.51
N SER A 87 -16.63 -6.90 22.42
CA SER A 87 -16.54 -5.57 23.03
C SER A 87 -15.18 -5.39 23.70
N VAL A 88 -14.69 -4.15 23.82
CA VAL A 88 -13.38 -3.81 24.40
C VAL A 88 -13.15 -4.47 25.75
N GLU A 89 -14.17 -4.51 26.63
CA GLU A 89 -14.06 -5.09 27.95
C GLU A 89 -13.88 -6.63 27.90
N LYS A 90 -14.48 -7.29 26.92
CA LYS A 90 -14.40 -8.73 26.72
C LYS A 90 -13.18 -9.14 25.90
N GLU A 91 -12.81 -8.31 24.92
CA GLU A 91 -11.63 -8.49 24.08
C GLU A 91 -10.32 -8.30 24.86
N LYS A 92 -10.40 -7.56 25.97
CA LYS A 92 -9.29 -7.36 26.91
C LYS A 92 -8.03 -6.84 26.24
N PHE A 93 -8.07 -5.59 25.82
CA PHE A 93 -6.91 -4.90 25.26
C PHE A 93 -5.79 -4.81 26.29
N VAL A 94 -4.57 -5.04 25.85
CA VAL A 94 -3.37 -5.00 26.68
C VAL A 94 -2.63 -3.70 26.48
N PHE A 95 -2.38 -2.99 27.58
CA PHE A 95 -1.70 -1.70 27.60
C PHE A 95 -0.46 -1.72 28.49
N ASP A 96 0.48 -0.87 28.19
CA ASP A 96 1.54 -0.55 29.16
C ASP A 96 1.08 0.56 30.15
N ALA A 97 1.97 0.95 31.07
CA ALA A 97 1.66 1.95 32.09
C ALA A 97 1.38 3.37 31.53
N ASN A 98 1.67 3.61 30.25
CA ASN A 98 1.46 4.87 29.55
C ASN A 98 0.32 4.79 28.51
N GLY A 99 -0.51 3.76 28.57
CA GLY A 99 -1.66 3.57 27.69
C GLY A 99 -1.31 3.12 26.26
N ARG A 100 -0.06 2.73 25.99
CA ARG A 100 0.31 2.26 24.67
C ARG A 100 -0.06 0.79 24.53
N LEU A 101 -0.69 0.44 23.41
CA LEU A 101 -1.02 -0.95 23.10
C LEU A 101 0.25 -1.80 23.07
N ILE A 102 0.20 -2.97 23.71
CA ILE A 102 1.27 -3.97 23.70
C ILE A 102 0.68 -5.34 23.33
N PRO A 103 1.50 -6.27 22.76
CA PRO A 103 0.99 -7.53 22.27
C PRO A 103 0.45 -8.41 23.40
N ALA A 104 -0.68 -9.07 23.11
CA ALA A 104 -1.29 -10.05 24.01
C ALA A 104 -0.42 -11.31 24.10
N LEU A 105 0.12 -11.61 25.28
CA LEU A 105 1.13 -12.67 25.48
C LEU A 105 0.61 -14.08 25.18
N ASN A 106 -0.68 -14.32 25.34
CA ASN A 106 -1.30 -15.59 24.98
C ASN A 106 -1.30 -15.87 23.47
N ARG A 107 -1.15 -14.82 22.65
CA ARG A 107 -1.12 -14.89 21.19
C ARG A 107 0.26 -14.60 20.62
N PHE A 108 1.03 -13.73 21.26
CA PHE A 108 2.39 -13.32 20.88
C PHE A 108 3.37 -13.60 22.01
N PRO A 109 3.69 -14.88 22.31
CA PRO A 109 4.49 -15.27 23.47
C PRO A 109 5.93 -14.74 23.42
N SER A 110 6.49 -14.44 22.27
CA SER A 110 7.83 -13.84 22.16
C SER A 110 7.91 -12.42 22.72
N ALA A 111 6.77 -11.77 22.96
CA ALA A 111 6.67 -10.43 23.55
C ALA A 111 6.87 -10.43 25.08
N ALA A 112 7.06 -11.60 25.71
CA ALA A 112 7.25 -11.72 27.15
C ALA A 112 8.39 -10.82 27.68
N ASN A 113 8.32 -10.55 29.00
CA ASN A 113 9.30 -9.73 29.72
C ASN A 113 9.41 -8.28 29.21
N GLY A 114 8.34 -7.73 28.66
CA GLY A 114 8.31 -6.35 28.15
C GLY A 114 9.02 -6.14 26.80
N ALA A 115 9.34 -7.23 26.09
CA ALA A 115 10.03 -7.16 24.81
C ALA A 115 9.20 -6.54 23.69
N GLY A 116 7.86 -6.50 23.85
CA GLY A 116 6.96 -6.06 22.80
C GLY A 116 7.10 -6.93 21.54
N LEU A 117 6.78 -6.39 20.38
CA LEU A 117 6.95 -7.13 19.13
C LEU A 117 8.39 -7.15 18.60
N LYS A 118 9.36 -6.60 19.34
CA LYS A 118 10.75 -6.56 18.89
C LYS A 118 11.33 -7.94 18.51
N PRO A 119 11.18 -9.01 19.29
CA PRO A 119 11.71 -10.32 18.90
C PRO A 119 11.11 -10.84 17.60
N LEU A 120 9.83 -10.55 17.35
CA LEU A 120 9.15 -10.94 16.13
C LEU A 120 9.63 -10.09 14.94
N ALA A 121 9.79 -8.78 15.12
CA ALA A 121 10.35 -7.88 14.11
C ALA A 121 11.79 -8.28 13.74
N ASP A 122 12.64 -8.57 14.74
CA ASP A 122 14.01 -9.04 14.49
C ASP A 122 14.02 -10.37 13.70
N TRP A 123 13.08 -11.25 13.98
CA TRP A 123 12.94 -12.52 13.24
C TRP A 123 12.50 -12.27 11.77
N VAL A 124 11.57 -11.35 11.53
CA VAL A 124 11.16 -10.92 10.17
C VAL A 124 12.34 -10.31 9.42
N HIS A 125 13.10 -9.43 10.07
CA HIS A 125 14.30 -8.82 9.50
C HIS A 125 15.37 -9.86 9.14
N ALA A 126 15.53 -10.89 9.96
CA ALA A 126 16.45 -12.00 9.65
C ALA A 126 16.05 -12.79 8.39
N GLN A 127 14.76 -12.79 8.00
CA GLN A 127 14.31 -13.31 6.71
C GLN A 127 14.59 -12.33 5.55
N GLY A 128 15.07 -11.12 5.85
CA GLY A 128 15.31 -10.03 4.89
C GLY A 128 14.03 -9.35 4.42
N LEU A 129 13.00 -9.39 5.24
CA LEU A 129 11.72 -8.72 5.06
C LEU A 129 11.62 -7.51 5.99
N LYS A 130 10.58 -6.72 5.83
CA LYS A 130 10.23 -5.56 6.64
C LYS A 130 8.99 -5.86 7.47
N PHE A 131 8.98 -5.39 8.72
CA PHE A 131 7.91 -5.66 9.68
C PHE A 131 6.93 -4.50 9.77
N GLY A 132 5.64 -4.78 9.73
CA GLY A 132 4.56 -3.80 9.85
C GLY A 132 3.51 -4.19 10.89
N ILE A 133 2.82 -3.17 11.39
CA ILE A 133 1.67 -3.32 12.29
C ILE A 133 0.52 -2.40 11.87
N HIS A 134 -0.68 -2.74 12.33
CA HIS A 134 -1.89 -1.92 12.22
C HIS A 134 -2.18 -1.20 13.54
N LEU A 135 -2.78 -0.02 13.44
CA LEU A 135 -3.33 0.74 14.56
C LEU A 135 -4.66 1.37 14.15
N ILE A 136 -5.62 1.41 15.06
CA ILE A 136 -6.71 2.39 15.00
C ILE A 136 -6.16 3.74 15.48
N ARG A 137 -6.49 4.85 14.79
CA ARG A 137 -6.12 6.20 15.24
C ARG A 137 -6.69 6.52 16.62
N GLY A 138 -6.10 7.48 17.30
CA GLY A 138 -6.71 8.05 18.49
C GLY A 138 -6.11 7.59 19.80
N ILE A 139 -6.85 7.82 20.88
CA ILE A 139 -6.48 7.49 22.25
C ILE A 139 -7.53 6.53 22.82
N PRO A 140 -7.14 5.35 23.31
CA PRO A 140 -8.08 4.41 23.90
C PRO A 140 -8.94 5.06 24.99
N ARG A 141 -10.24 4.82 24.96
CA ARG A 141 -11.18 5.42 25.93
C ARG A 141 -10.81 5.08 27.38
N GLN A 142 -10.24 3.88 27.60
CA GLN A 142 -9.79 3.47 28.92
C GLN A 142 -8.68 4.37 29.45
N ASP A 143 -7.74 4.80 28.59
CA ASP A 143 -6.63 5.65 28.97
C ASP A 143 -7.09 7.05 29.34
N VAL A 144 -8.09 7.55 28.62
CA VAL A 144 -8.71 8.85 28.93
C VAL A 144 -9.45 8.78 30.27
N ARG A 145 -10.21 7.70 30.53
CA ARG A 145 -10.92 7.50 31.82
C ARG A 145 -9.93 7.40 33.00
N ASN A 146 -8.81 6.72 32.80
CA ASN A 146 -7.78 6.53 33.80
C ASN A 146 -6.80 7.71 33.87
N ASN A 147 -6.91 8.66 32.96
CA ASN A 147 -6.08 9.83 32.81
C ASN A 147 -4.57 9.48 32.85
N VAL A 148 -4.17 8.47 32.05
CA VAL A 148 -2.80 7.98 32.03
C VAL A 148 -1.82 9.06 31.58
N SER A 149 -0.58 9.03 32.12
CA SER A 149 0.47 9.96 31.73
C SER A 149 1.05 9.57 30.37
N ILE A 150 1.26 10.57 29.50
CA ILE A 150 1.92 10.38 28.21
C ILE A 150 3.43 10.32 28.42
N ALA A 151 4.05 9.20 28.05
CA ALA A 151 5.48 8.98 28.24
C ALA A 151 6.33 10.06 27.56
N GLY A 152 7.33 10.56 28.29
CA GLY A 152 8.24 11.60 27.77
C GLY A 152 7.66 13.02 27.75
N SER A 153 6.51 13.25 28.39
CA SER A 153 5.85 14.55 28.48
C SER A 153 5.29 14.85 29.87
N SER A 154 4.78 16.07 30.08
CA SER A 154 4.03 16.43 31.27
C SER A 154 2.51 16.32 31.08
N PHE A 155 2.06 15.86 29.91
CA PHE A 155 0.65 15.76 29.55
C PHE A 155 0.08 14.40 29.93
N THR A 156 -1.25 14.35 29.96
CA THR A 156 -2.03 13.13 30.17
C THR A 156 -2.93 12.83 28.95
N ALA A 157 -3.48 11.62 28.91
CA ALA A 157 -4.40 11.21 27.85
C ALA A 157 -5.62 12.14 27.75
N ALA A 158 -6.13 12.69 28.87
CA ALA A 158 -7.25 13.64 28.86
C ALA A 158 -6.87 15.01 28.26
N ASP A 159 -5.62 15.44 28.35
CA ASP A 159 -5.15 16.67 27.71
C ASP A 159 -5.11 16.54 26.18
N ALA A 160 -4.82 15.33 25.69
CA ALA A 160 -4.65 15.03 24.28
C ALA A 160 -5.95 14.59 23.58
N ALA A 161 -6.89 13.98 24.29
CA ALA A 161 -8.09 13.38 23.69
C ALA A 161 -9.14 14.40 23.28
N ASP A 162 -9.71 14.20 22.08
CA ASP A 162 -10.98 14.82 21.68
C ASP A 162 -12.11 13.82 21.89
N THR A 163 -12.80 13.94 23.01
CA THR A 163 -13.89 13.01 23.39
C THR A 163 -15.16 13.19 22.57
N SER A 164 -15.25 14.21 21.73
CA SER A 164 -16.35 14.42 20.78
C SER A 164 -16.14 13.72 19.46
N ASP A 165 -14.91 13.25 19.19
CA ASP A 165 -14.51 12.57 17.95
C ASP A 165 -14.32 11.08 18.22
N VAL A 166 -15.08 10.25 17.50
CA VAL A 166 -15.10 8.80 17.63
C VAL A 166 -15.05 8.18 16.22
N CYS A 167 -14.42 7.03 16.08
CA CYS A 167 -14.49 6.28 14.85
C CYS A 167 -15.89 5.68 14.67
N PRO A 168 -16.55 5.83 13.50
CA PRO A 168 -17.92 5.37 13.31
C PRO A 168 -18.12 3.85 13.43
N TRP A 169 -17.09 3.04 13.13
CA TRP A 169 -17.14 1.58 13.18
C TRP A 169 -16.31 0.97 14.30
N ASN A 170 -15.50 1.79 14.99
CA ASN A 170 -14.68 1.34 16.09
C ASN A 170 -14.73 2.36 17.21
N GLU A 171 -15.50 2.07 18.25
CA GLU A 171 -15.72 2.98 19.36
C GLU A 171 -14.61 2.92 20.44
N ASP A 172 -13.52 2.23 20.23
CA ASP A 172 -12.50 1.92 21.25
C ASP A 172 -11.63 3.12 21.60
N ALA A 173 -11.54 4.09 20.70
CA ALA A 173 -10.69 5.27 20.85
C ALA A 173 -11.48 6.57 20.66
N TYR A 174 -10.99 7.62 21.30
CA TYR A 174 -11.34 9.02 20.99
C TYR A 174 -10.33 9.61 20.02
N GLY A 175 -10.72 10.63 19.27
CA GLY A 175 -9.81 11.42 18.43
C GLY A 175 -8.71 12.11 19.22
N VAL A 176 -7.73 12.65 18.51
CA VAL A 176 -6.61 13.38 19.09
C VAL A 176 -6.70 14.87 18.74
N ARG A 177 -6.62 15.72 19.75
CA ARG A 177 -6.63 17.18 19.56
C ARG A 177 -5.39 17.66 18.79
N ASP A 178 -5.58 18.67 17.97
CA ASP A 178 -4.48 19.38 17.32
C ASP A 178 -3.79 20.35 18.30
N ASN A 179 -3.05 19.79 19.27
CA ASN A 179 -2.32 20.55 20.27
C ASN A 179 -1.01 19.83 20.67
N ALA A 180 -0.25 20.42 21.56
CA ALA A 180 1.02 19.86 22.05
C ALA A 180 0.87 18.51 22.76
N ALA A 181 -0.25 18.29 23.47
CA ALA A 181 -0.53 17.02 24.13
C ALA A 181 -0.85 15.92 23.11
N GLY A 182 -1.64 16.23 22.06
CA GLY A 182 -1.91 15.31 20.96
C GLY A 182 -0.64 14.92 20.21
N GLN A 183 0.25 15.86 19.92
CA GLN A 183 1.56 15.54 19.34
C GLN A 183 2.39 14.66 20.27
N ALA A 184 2.40 14.95 21.58
CA ALA A 184 3.14 14.14 22.54
C ALA A 184 2.60 12.70 22.64
N TRP A 185 1.27 12.50 22.45
CA TRP A 185 0.67 11.17 22.38
C TRP A 185 1.26 10.36 21.22
N TYR A 186 1.19 10.90 19.99
CA TYR A 186 1.73 10.21 18.83
C TYR A 186 3.26 10.04 18.90
N ASP A 187 4.00 11.03 19.42
CA ASP A 187 5.44 10.92 19.63
C ASP A 187 5.79 9.74 20.57
N SER A 188 5.04 9.59 21.67
CA SER A 188 5.19 8.49 22.63
C SER A 188 4.92 7.14 21.98
N MET A 189 3.81 7.02 21.26
CA MET A 189 3.34 5.78 20.65
C MET A 189 4.26 5.35 19.51
N ILE A 190 4.51 6.24 18.55
CA ILE A 190 5.34 5.93 17.37
C ILE A 190 6.79 5.67 17.75
N GLY A 191 7.35 6.46 18.69
CA GLY A 191 8.69 6.22 19.21
C GLY A 191 8.84 4.84 19.88
N PHE A 192 7.80 4.38 20.57
CA PHE A 192 7.75 3.07 21.19
C PHE A 192 7.77 1.95 20.14
N TYR A 193 6.94 2.05 19.11
CA TYR A 193 6.88 1.05 18.03
C TYR A 193 8.10 1.10 17.10
N ALA A 194 8.70 2.26 16.90
CA ALA A 194 9.98 2.39 16.21
C ALA A 194 11.11 1.61 16.92
N ASN A 195 11.12 1.59 18.26
CA ASN A 195 12.05 0.80 19.04
C ASN A 195 11.84 -0.72 18.92
N TRP A 196 10.66 -1.18 18.55
CA TRP A 196 10.43 -2.58 18.23
C TRP A 196 10.94 -2.98 16.83
N GLY A 197 11.25 -1.99 15.99
CA GLY A 197 11.72 -2.25 14.64
C GLY A 197 10.62 -2.22 13.59
N VAL A 198 9.52 -1.52 13.83
CA VAL A 198 8.44 -1.34 12.84
C VAL A 198 8.93 -0.54 11.64
N ASP A 199 8.70 -1.05 10.42
CA ASP A 199 9.06 -0.43 9.13
C ASP A 199 7.84 0.05 8.33
N TYR A 200 6.66 -0.39 8.72
CA TYR A 200 5.40 -0.09 8.05
C TYR A 200 4.28 0.05 9.08
N LEU A 201 3.52 1.10 8.98
CA LEU A 201 2.43 1.42 9.87
C LEU A 201 1.15 1.64 9.07
N LYS A 202 0.18 0.73 9.17
CA LYS A 202 -1.19 0.93 8.71
C LYS A 202 -1.97 1.62 9.83
N VAL A 203 -2.53 2.78 9.53
CA VAL A 203 -3.38 3.52 10.48
C VAL A 203 -4.79 3.58 9.92
N ASP A 204 -5.73 3.06 10.69
CA ASP A 204 -7.13 2.97 10.32
C ASP A 204 -7.96 4.10 10.92
N CYS A 205 -9.17 4.30 10.35
CA CYS A 205 -10.13 5.34 10.73
C CYS A 205 -9.59 6.77 10.58
N ILE A 206 -8.75 7.03 9.58
CA ILE A 206 -8.02 8.29 9.48
C ILE A 206 -8.13 8.98 8.12
N SER A 207 -8.25 8.22 7.03
CA SER A 207 -8.24 8.81 5.69
C SER A 207 -9.63 9.09 5.11
N ASP A 208 -10.68 8.63 5.80
CA ASP A 208 -12.09 8.97 5.52
C ASP A 208 -12.96 8.85 6.78
N HIS A 209 -14.23 9.29 6.74
CA HIS A 209 -15.31 9.17 7.74
C HIS A 209 -15.15 9.95 9.07
N PRO A 210 -14.71 11.20 9.10
CA PRO A 210 -14.11 12.07 8.09
C PRO A 210 -12.58 11.97 8.03
N TYR A 211 -11.98 12.59 6.99
CA TYR A 211 -10.54 12.76 6.84
C TYR A 211 -9.92 13.53 8.02
N LYS A 212 -8.85 13.00 8.60
CA LYS A 212 -8.23 13.50 9.85
C LYS A 212 -6.88 14.18 9.60
N ALA A 213 -6.87 15.29 8.88
CA ALA A 213 -5.66 16.02 8.48
C ALA A 213 -4.67 16.27 9.63
N SER A 214 -5.14 16.70 10.81
CA SER A 214 -4.28 16.99 11.95
C SER A 214 -3.60 15.74 12.50
N GLU A 215 -4.33 14.62 12.61
CA GLU A 215 -3.77 13.37 13.12
C GLU A 215 -2.79 12.75 12.13
N ILE A 216 -3.08 12.78 10.82
CA ILE A 216 -2.15 12.35 9.76
C ILE A 216 -0.83 13.11 9.88
N ARG A 217 -0.89 14.44 10.02
CA ARG A 217 0.28 15.30 10.20
C ARG A 217 1.04 14.96 11.48
N GLN A 218 0.35 14.79 12.61
CA GLN A 218 0.96 14.45 13.90
C GLN A 218 1.68 13.10 13.85
N ILE A 219 1.09 12.09 13.23
CA ILE A 219 1.69 10.77 13.03
C ILE A 219 2.94 10.88 12.16
N ALA A 220 2.86 11.58 11.03
CA ALA A 220 4.01 11.79 10.14
C ALA A 220 5.17 12.51 10.86
N GLN A 221 4.86 13.51 11.69
CA GLN A 221 5.85 14.21 12.52
C GLN A 221 6.48 13.28 13.57
N ALA A 222 5.68 12.44 14.21
CA ALA A 222 6.15 11.45 15.17
C ALA A 222 7.05 10.39 14.50
N ILE A 223 6.72 9.92 13.30
CA ILE A 223 7.59 9.05 12.49
C ILE A 223 8.93 9.75 12.22
N LYS A 224 8.89 10.98 11.73
CA LYS A 224 10.11 11.77 11.48
C LYS A 224 10.96 11.93 12.75
N LYS A 225 10.32 12.24 13.88
CA LYS A 225 10.99 12.41 15.18
C LYS A 225 11.61 11.11 15.71
N SER A 226 11.00 9.95 15.44
CA SER A 226 11.51 8.64 15.84
C SER A 226 12.87 8.31 15.21
N GLY A 227 13.20 8.95 14.08
CA GLY A 227 14.40 8.68 13.28
C GLY A 227 14.39 7.36 12.52
N ARG A 228 13.31 6.54 12.65
CA ARG A 228 13.17 5.30 11.89
C ARG A 228 12.41 5.54 10.58
N PRO A 229 12.86 4.99 9.45
CA PRO A 229 12.16 5.09 8.17
C PRO A 229 10.95 4.13 8.17
N ILE A 230 9.77 4.65 8.52
CA ILE A 230 8.51 3.90 8.57
C ILE A 230 7.61 4.34 7.42
N VAL A 231 7.17 3.42 6.59
CA VAL A 231 6.15 3.66 5.57
C VAL A 231 4.81 3.86 6.27
N LEU A 232 4.17 5.01 6.04
CA LEU A 232 2.84 5.32 6.54
C LEU A 232 1.80 4.96 5.48
N SER A 233 0.89 4.07 5.85
CA SER A 233 -0.28 3.63 5.08
C SER A 233 -1.54 4.06 5.81
N LEU A 234 -2.46 4.72 5.11
CA LEU A 234 -3.69 5.25 5.70
C LEU A 234 -4.91 4.49 5.18
N SER A 235 -5.79 4.09 6.08
CA SER A 235 -7.05 3.39 5.79
C SER A 235 -8.19 3.83 6.73
N PRO A 236 -9.46 3.39 6.47
CA PRO A 236 -9.92 2.94 5.17
C PRO A 236 -10.08 4.12 4.23
N GLY A 237 -10.51 3.85 3.00
CA GLY A 237 -10.93 4.88 2.05
C GLY A 237 -12.45 5.01 1.99
N PRO A 238 -12.91 5.71 0.95
CA PRO A 238 -12.04 6.36 -0.05
C PRO A 238 -11.56 7.75 0.43
N THR A 239 -10.25 7.94 0.50
CA THR A 239 -9.71 9.30 0.66
C THR A 239 -10.28 10.20 -0.42
N GLN A 240 -10.81 11.37 -0.05
CA GLN A 240 -11.41 12.28 -1.02
C GLN A 240 -10.32 12.93 -1.87
N LEU A 241 -10.58 13.08 -3.18
CA LEU A 241 -9.59 13.58 -4.15
C LEU A 241 -9.09 15.00 -3.81
N GLU A 242 -9.90 15.81 -3.12
CA GLU A 242 -9.53 17.15 -2.65
C GLU A 242 -8.37 17.13 -1.63
N HIS A 243 -8.15 16.01 -0.95
CA HIS A 243 -7.05 15.82 0.00
C HIS A 243 -5.78 15.23 -0.63
N ALA A 244 -5.78 14.94 -1.95
CA ALA A 244 -4.69 14.22 -2.61
C ALA A 244 -3.31 14.87 -2.45
N GLU A 245 -3.23 16.19 -2.58
CA GLU A 245 -1.98 16.92 -2.41
C GLU A 245 -1.51 16.95 -0.96
N GLU A 246 -2.43 17.06 -0.01
CA GLU A 246 -2.12 17.08 1.42
C GLU A 246 -1.68 15.69 1.90
N VAL A 247 -2.44 14.65 1.62
CA VAL A 247 -2.11 13.28 2.07
C VAL A 247 -0.76 12.83 1.53
N GLY A 248 -0.44 13.17 0.28
CA GLY A 248 0.84 12.87 -0.36
C GLY A 248 2.05 13.59 0.23
N GLN A 249 1.85 14.60 1.10
CA GLN A 249 2.94 15.23 1.85
C GLN A 249 3.36 14.40 3.07
N TYR A 250 2.46 13.59 3.61
CA TYR A 250 2.63 12.92 4.89
C TYR A 250 2.73 11.40 4.79
N ALA A 251 1.96 10.78 3.88
CA ALA A 251 1.87 9.34 3.75
C ALA A 251 2.50 8.83 2.44
N GLN A 252 2.97 7.59 2.45
CA GLN A 252 3.51 6.91 1.27
C GLN A 252 2.45 6.13 0.53
N MET A 253 1.38 5.69 1.20
CA MET A 253 0.20 5.11 0.56
C MET A 253 -1.06 5.46 1.35
N TRP A 254 -2.18 5.50 0.66
CA TRP A 254 -3.49 5.81 1.23
C TRP A 254 -4.59 5.17 0.41
N ARG A 255 -5.60 4.69 1.09
CA ARG A 255 -6.75 4.02 0.50
C ARG A 255 -7.58 4.99 -0.35
N ILE A 256 -7.88 4.57 -1.57
CA ILE A 256 -8.74 5.31 -2.52
C ILE A 256 -10.08 4.63 -2.74
N SER A 257 -10.29 3.49 -2.11
CA SER A 257 -11.53 2.72 -2.09
C SER A 257 -11.95 2.42 -0.65
N ASP A 258 -13.20 2.10 -0.43
CA ASP A 258 -13.64 1.35 0.73
C ASP A 258 -13.03 -0.06 0.70
N ASP A 259 -13.29 -0.92 1.71
CA ASP A 259 -12.67 -2.24 1.77
C ASP A 259 -12.99 -3.09 0.56
N HIS A 260 -11.94 -3.51 -0.14
CA HIS A 260 -12.00 -4.37 -1.31
C HIS A 260 -12.04 -5.84 -0.90
N TRP A 261 -13.01 -6.56 -1.45
CA TRP A 261 -13.19 -7.98 -1.18
C TRP A 261 -13.30 -8.80 -2.46
N ASP A 262 -13.35 -10.11 -2.31
CA ASP A 262 -13.41 -11.12 -3.36
C ASP A 262 -14.73 -11.13 -4.17
N VAL A 263 -15.08 -9.99 -4.74
CA VAL A 263 -16.26 -9.79 -5.59
C VAL A 263 -15.90 -9.05 -6.87
N TRP A 264 -16.46 -9.47 -8.01
CA TRP A 264 -16.25 -8.74 -9.26
C TRP A 264 -16.89 -7.36 -9.22
N SER A 265 -18.13 -7.29 -8.79
CA SER A 265 -18.86 -6.04 -8.65
C SER A 265 -19.83 -6.11 -7.50
N HIS A 266 -20.05 -4.98 -6.86
CA HIS A 266 -21.09 -4.77 -5.89
C HIS A 266 -21.97 -3.62 -6.35
N ALA A 267 -23.29 -3.83 -6.33
CA ALA A 267 -24.28 -2.79 -6.60
C ALA A 267 -24.96 -2.44 -5.27
N PRO A 268 -24.49 -1.39 -4.56
CA PRO A 268 -25.08 -1.01 -3.29
C PRO A 268 -26.54 -0.56 -3.48
N LYS A 269 -27.41 -0.91 -2.54
CA LYS A 269 -28.77 -0.38 -2.51
C LYS A 269 -28.77 1.10 -2.09
N PRO A 270 -29.81 1.86 -2.44
CA PRO A 270 -29.91 3.23 -2.00
C PRO A 270 -29.78 3.38 -0.47
N GLY A 271 -28.79 4.14 -0.02
CA GLY A 271 -28.47 4.34 1.39
C GLY A 271 -27.47 3.35 2.00
N GLU A 272 -27.05 2.32 1.24
CA GLU A 272 -25.88 1.50 1.57
C GLU A 272 -24.62 2.19 1.02
N GLY A 273 -23.47 2.05 1.71
CA GLY A 273 -22.17 2.49 1.21
C GLY A 273 -21.68 1.62 0.05
N GLU A 274 -20.49 1.90 -0.46
CA GLU A 274 -19.87 1.11 -1.54
C GLU A 274 -19.29 -0.24 -1.03
N PHE A 275 -19.39 -0.53 0.24
CA PHE A 275 -18.87 -1.76 0.86
C PHE A 275 -19.75 -3.00 0.56
N PRO A 276 -19.19 -4.17 0.21
CA PRO A 276 -17.78 -4.37 -0.14
C PRO A 276 -17.45 -3.78 -1.52
N PHE A 277 -16.26 -3.23 -1.65
CA PHE A 277 -15.76 -2.74 -2.94
C PHE A 277 -15.29 -3.91 -3.80
N GLY A 278 -15.49 -3.84 -5.12
CA GLY A 278 -15.14 -4.91 -6.04
C GLY A 278 -14.28 -4.44 -7.21
N THR A 279 -13.72 -5.40 -7.95
CA THR A 279 -12.78 -5.15 -9.05
C THR A 279 -13.32 -4.19 -10.12
N LEU A 280 -14.61 -4.27 -10.43
CA LEU A 280 -15.22 -3.42 -11.47
C LEU A 280 -15.19 -1.93 -11.06
N GLN A 281 -15.40 -1.62 -9.78
CA GLN A 281 -15.39 -0.25 -9.29
C GLN A 281 -13.97 0.36 -9.28
N ALA A 282 -12.94 -0.47 -9.10
CA ALA A 282 -11.53 -0.07 -9.10
C ALA A 282 -11.11 0.66 -10.39
N PHE A 283 -11.64 0.25 -11.55
CA PHE A 283 -11.32 0.89 -12.83
C PHE A 283 -11.56 2.40 -12.83
N SER A 284 -12.65 2.86 -12.26
CA SER A 284 -12.99 4.28 -12.21
C SER A 284 -12.15 5.04 -11.18
N ARG A 285 -11.88 4.44 -10.03
CA ARG A 285 -11.06 5.04 -8.96
C ARG A 285 -9.62 5.25 -9.42
N LEU A 286 -9.01 4.24 -9.98
CA LEU A 286 -7.63 4.30 -10.48
C LEU A 286 -7.46 5.33 -11.61
N VAL A 287 -8.48 5.53 -12.46
CA VAL A 287 -8.48 6.64 -13.45
C VAL A 287 -8.46 8.00 -12.75
N GLN A 288 -9.24 8.20 -11.68
CA GLN A 288 -9.30 9.48 -10.97
C GLN A 288 -7.96 9.80 -10.29
N TRP A 289 -7.32 8.81 -9.68
CA TRP A 289 -6.10 8.98 -8.90
C TRP A 289 -4.80 8.92 -9.70
N ARG A 290 -4.83 8.61 -11.00
CA ARG A 290 -3.63 8.42 -11.85
C ARG A 290 -2.63 9.58 -11.83
N GLY A 291 -3.11 10.82 -11.61
CA GLY A 291 -2.27 12.02 -11.56
C GLY A 291 -1.39 12.14 -10.31
N TYR A 292 -1.68 11.34 -9.29
CA TYR A 292 -1.02 11.40 -7.99
C TYR A 292 -0.04 10.23 -7.76
N VAL A 293 0.02 9.28 -8.70
CA VAL A 293 0.96 8.16 -8.69
C VAL A 293 2.37 8.66 -9.00
N LYS A 294 3.27 8.55 -8.02
CA LYS A 294 4.68 8.93 -8.17
C LYS A 294 5.53 8.26 -7.07
N PRO A 295 6.87 8.15 -7.23
CA PRO A 295 7.73 7.59 -6.20
C PRO A 295 7.49 8.20 -4.81
N GLY A 296 7.20 7.34 -3.83
CA GLY A 296 6.85 7.73 -2.46
C GLY A 296 5.39 8.12 -2.24
N ASN A 297 4.55 8.10 -3.27
CA ASN A 297 3.11 8.40 -3.18
C ASN A 297 2.31 7.41 -4.02
N TRP A 298 1.60 6.52 -3.33
CA TRP A 298 0.91 5.41 -3.94
C TRP A 298 -0.57 5.37 -3.51
N PRO A 299 -1.49 5.88 -4.37
CA PRO A 299 -2.92 5.62 -4.21
C PRO A 299 -3.16 4.11 -4.15
N ASP A 300 -3.83 3.64 -3.10
CA ASP A 300 -3.97 2.24 -2.73
C ASP A 300 -5.41 1.77 -2.93
N ASP A 301 -5.63 0.86 -3.86
CA ASP A 301 -6.96 0.30 -4.14
C ASP A 301 -7.24 -0.98 -3.35
N ASP A 302 -6.50 -1.15 -2.25
CA ASP A 302 -6.59 -2.19 -1.22
C ASP A 302 -5.86 -3.50 -1.54
N MET A 303 -6.03 -4.44 -0.61
CA MET A 303 -5.40 -5.76 -0.63
C MET A 303 -5.98 -6.65 -1.73
N LEU A 304 -5.22 -7.69 -2.08
CA LEU A 304 -5.58 -8.69 -3.06
C LEU A 304 -6.13 -9.93 -2.34
N PRO A 305 -7.45 -10.19 -2.37
CA PRO A 305 -8.10 -11.25 -1.61
C PRO A 305 -8.08 -12.58 -2.38
N PHE A 306 -6.90 -13.04 -2.85
CA PHE A 306 -6.74 -14.22 -3.70
C PHE A 306 -6.33 -15.45 -2.91
N GLY A 307 -7.14 -16.52 -2.93
CA GLY A 307 -6.90 -17.77 -2.24
C GLY A 307 -7.74 -17.95 -0.97
N SER A 308 -7.17 -18.59 0.05
CA SER A 308 -7.91 -18.93 1.28
C SER A 308 -8.09 -17.73 2.19
N LEU A 309 -9.34 -17.35 2.40
CA LEU A 309 -9.78 -16.25 3.24
C LEU A 309 -10.49 -16.81 4.46
N THR A 310 -10.15 -16.27 5.64
CA THR A 310 -10.81 -16.66 6.90
C THR A 310 -11.09 -15.39 7.69
N PRO A 311 -11.85 -14.44 7.10
CA PRO A 311 -12.12 -13.17 7.76
C PRO A 311 -12.85 -13.41 9.08
N HIS A 312 -12.34 -12.87 10.17
CA HIS A 312 -12.89 -13.09 11.51
C HIS A 312 -12.58 -11.91 12.44
N PRO A 313 -13.53 -11.54 13.32
CA PRO A 313 -14.96 -11.88 13.31
C PRO A 313 -15.74 -10.97 12.36
N GLY A 314 -16.80 -11.50 11.77
CA GLY A 314 -17.87 -10.66 11.20
C GLY A 314 -17.82 -10.37 9.69
N TRP A 315 -16.75 -10.70 8.97
CA TRP A 315 -16.60 -10.38 7.55
C TRP A 315 -16.84 -11.56 6.62
N GLY A 316 -17.68 -12.50 7.02
CA GLY A 316 -18.08 -13.69 6.29
C GLY A 316 -17.47 -14.98 6.86
N GLU A 317 -17.84 -16.09 6.23
CA GLU A 317 -17.37 -17.41 6.60
C GLU A 317 -16.01 -17.71 5.97
N PRO A 318 -15.20 -18.61 6.58
CA PRO A 318 -13.99 -19.13 5.95
C PRO A 318 -14.28 -19.67 4.57
N ARG A 319 -13.49 -19.25 3.56
CA ARG A 319 -13.73 -19.60 2.16
C ARG A 319 -12.47 -19.50 1.31
N GLU A 320 -12.50 -20.09 0.13
CA GLU A 320 -11.62 -19.70 -0.95
C GLU A 320 -12.19 -18.45 -1.64
N SER A 321 -11.33 -17.65 -2.25
CA SER A 321 -11.74 -16.46 -3.02
C SER A 321 -12.86 -16.80 -4.02
N ARG A 322 -13.88 -16.00 -4.08
CA ARG A 322 -15.01 -16.16 -5.01
C ARG A 322 -14.70 -15.62 -6.41
N LEU A 323 -13.60 -14.92 -6.58
CA LEU A 323 -13.13 -14.49 -7.89
C LEU A 323 -12.74 -15.71 -8.73
N THR A 324 -13.11 -15.69 -9.99
CA THR A 324 -12.58 -16.65 -10.96
C THR A 324 -11.12 -16.38 -11.26
N HIS A 325 -10.38 -17.33 -11.80
CA HIS A 325 -8.98 -17.13 -12.20
C HIS A 325 -8.80 -15.99 -13.22
N ASP A 326 -9.78 -15.74 -14.07
CA ASP A 326 -9.73 -14.61 -14.99
C ASP A 326 -9.94 -13.28 -14.28
N GLU A 327 -10.81 -13.24 -13.27
CA GLU A 327 -11.02 -12.04 -12.43
C GLU A 327 -9.80 -11.76 -11.55
N GLU A 328 -9.20 -12.77 -10.89
CA GLU A 328 -7.96 -12.60 -10.13
C GLU A 328 -6.82 -12.06 -11.02
N ARG A 329 -6.68 -12.63 -12.23
CA ARG A 329 -5.68 -12.15 -13.20
C ARG A 329 -5.96 -10.72 -13.64
N THR A 330 -7.22 -10.38 -13.84
CA THR A 330 -7.66 -9.03 -14.22
C THR A 330 -7.36 -8.03 -13.14
N GLU A 331 -7.73 -8.30 -11.90
CA GLU A 331 -7.46 -7.44 -10.76
C GLU A 331 -5.95 -7.27 -10.55
N PHE A 332 -5.18 -8.36 -10.53
CA PHE A 332 -3.73 -8.30 -10.40
C PHE A 332 -3.09 -7.48 -11.52
N THR A 333 -3.54 -7.66 -12.78
CA THR A 333 -3.05 -6.87 -13.93
C THR A 333 -3.36 -5.39 -13.77
N LEU A 334 -4.57 -5.07 -13.27
CA LEU A 334 -5.01 -3.70 -13.06
C LEU A 334 -4.16 -3.01 -11.98
N TRP A 335 -3.94 -3.65 -10.82
CA TRP A 335 -3.06 -3.11 -9.76
C TRP A 335 -1.64 -2.89 -10.27
N VAL A 336 -1.08 -3.86 -10.99
CA VAL A 336 0.27 -3.76 -11.55
C VAL A 336 0.40 -2.61 -12.54
N ILE A 337 -0.51 -2.50 -13.53
CA ILE A 337 -0.38 -1.51 -14.60
C ILE A 337 -0.64 -0.07 -14.12
N THR A 338 -1.44 0.09 -13.07
CA THR A 338 -1.77 1.38 -12.46
C THR A 338 -0.83 1.78 -11.33
N HIS A 339 0.06 0.88 -10.90
CA HIS A 339 0.97 1.08 -9.76
C HIS A 339 0.24 1.24 -8.42
N SER A 340 -0.91 0.59 -8.24
CA SER A 340 -1.46 0.38 -6.91
C SER A 340 -0.51 -0.51 -6.08
N PRO A 341 -0.35 -0.29 -4.78
CA PRO A 341 0.36 -1.21 -3.91
C PRO A 341 -0.13 -2.65 -4.06
N LEU A 342 0.78 -3.62 -3.95
CA LEU A 342 0.45 -5.03 -4.05
C LEU A 342 0.54 -5.65 -2.65
N ILE A 343 -0.55 -5.68 -1.93
CA ILE A 343 -0.64 -6.27 -0.59
C ILE A 343 -1.51 -7.52 -0.66
N LEU A 344 -0.90 -8.68 -0.47
CA LEU A 344 -1.62 -9.96 -0.43
C LEU A 344 -2.43 -10.05 0.87
N GLY A 345 -3.70 -10.45 0.78
CA GLY A 345 -4.57 -10.56 1.95
C GLY A 345 -4.79 -12.01 2.44
N ALA A 346 -4.70 -12.99 1.53
CA ALA A 346 -5.04 -14.38 1.81
C ALA A 346 -3.98 -15.14 2.63
N ASN A 347 -4.34 -16.35 3.09
CA ASN A 347 -3.42 -17.25 3.78
C ASN A 347 -2.38 -17.83 2.81
N LEU A 348 -1.16 -17.33 2.87
CA LEU A 348 -0.08 -17.71 1.95
C LEU A 348 0.33 -19.18 2.09
N THR A 349 0.04 -19.84 3.22
CA THR A 349 0.36 -21.26 3.42
C THR A 349 -0.56 -22.19 2.63
N LYS A 350 -1.66 -21.65 2.07
CA LYS A 350 -2.67 -22.40 1.33
C LYS A 350 -2.82 -21.97 -0.13
N LEU A 351 -1.85 -21.22 -0.67
CA LEU A 351 -1.90 -20.76 -2.06
C LEU A 351 -1.93 -21.94 -3.03
N ASP A 352 -2.88 -21.92 -3.96
CA ASP A 352 -2.91 -22.80 -5.13
C ASP A 352 -1.84 -22.40 -6.16
N ASP A 353 -1.63 -23.26 -7.16
CA ASP A 353 -0.59 -23.05 -8.16
C ASP A 353 -0.88 -21.87 -9.10
N PHE A 354 -2.17 -21.61 -9.39
CA PHE A 354 -2.56 -20.49 -10.25
C PHE A 354 -2.27 -19.16 -9.54
N THR A 355 -2.80 -18.97 -8.35
CA THR A 355 -2.60 -17.76 -7.54
C THR A 355 -1.11 -17.52 -7.28
N ARG A 356 -0.37 -18.58 -6.95
CA ARG A 356 1.10 -18.52 -6.82
C ARG A 356 1.77 -18.05 -8.11
N SER A 357 1.29 -18.48 -9.29
CA SER A 357 1.86 -18.08 -10.57
C SER A 357 1.72 -16.59 -10.84
N LEU A 358 0.64 -15.93 -10.38
CA LEU A 358 0.48 -14.48 -10.46
C LEU A 358 1.57 -13.77 -9.65
N PHE A 359 1.82 -14.19 -8.42
CA PHE A 359 2.76 -13.57 -7.47
C PHE A 359 4.23 -13.83 -7.79
N THR A 360 4.51 -14.71 -8.74
CA THR A 360 5.87 -15.09 -9.16
C THR A 360 6.18 -14.78 -10.62
N ASN A 361 5.26 -14.15 -11.36
CA ASN A 361 5.50 -13.71 -12.72
C ASN A 361 6.39 -12.47 -12.76
N GLU A 362 7.70 -12.70 -12.92
CA GLU A 362 8.71 -11.63 -12.93
C GLU A 362 8.48 -10.59 -14.04
N ALA A 363 7.97 -11.02 -15.21
CA ALA A 363 7.73 -10.13 -16.33
C ALA A 363 6.60 -9.12 -16.04
N VAL A 364 5.56 -9.57 -15.35
CA VAL A 364 4.42 -8.75 -14.90
C VAL A 364 4.86 -7.84 -13.75
N LEU A 365 5.46 -8.40 -12.70
CA LEU A 365 5.89 -7.66 -11.51
C LEU A 365 6.96 -6.59 -11.80
N ARG A 366 7.71 -6.74 -12.89
CA ARG A 366 8.66 -5.71 -13.34
C ARG A 366 7.96 -4.40 -13.65
N ILE A 367 6.73 -4.41 -14.17
CA ILE A 367 5.97 -3.20 -14.47
C ILE A 367 5.77 -2.39 -13.18
N SER A 368 5.24 -3.02 -12.12
CA SER A 368 5.00 -2.37 -10.83
C SER A 368 6.28 -1.80 -10.19
N ARG A 369 7.45 -2.39 -10.48
CA ARG A 369 8.75 -1.94 -9.95
C ARG A 369 9.49 -0.97 -10.86
N SER A 370 8.97 -0.70 -12.06
CA SER A 370 9.58 0.21 -13.03
C SER A 370 9.08 1.63 -12.83
N GLN A 371 9.94 2.60 -13.10
CA GLN A 371 9.52 3.99 -13.18
C GLN A 371 8.93 4.29 -14.56
N GLY A 372 7.86 5.05 -14.59
CA GLY A 372 7.17 5.38 -15.84
C GLY A 372 5.84 6.08 -15.59
N LYS A 373 5.05 6.15 -16.66
CA LYS A 373 3.71 6.74 -16.60
C LYS A 373 2.67 5.75 -17.07
N SER A 374 1.68 5.52 -16.23
CA SER A 374 0.49 4.74 -16.55
C SER A 374 -0.67 5.67 -16.89
N HIS A 375 -1.38 5.38 -17.97
CA HIS A 375 -2.58 6.14 -18.32
C HIS A 375 -3.61 5.25 -19.03
N PRO A 376 -4.91 5.48 -18.78
CA PRO A 376 -5.97 4.80 -19.52
C PRO A 376 -6.05 5.32 -20.96
N ILE A 377 -6.42 4.44 -21.88
CA ILE A 377 -6.86 4.86 -23.22
C ILE A 377 -8.36 5.12 -23.13
N ILE A 378 -8.73 6.40 -23.17
CA ILE A 378 -10.12 6.82 -22.94
C ILE A 378 -10.96 6.68 -24.22
N THR A 379 -10.38 6.96 -25.39
CA THR A 379 -11.05 6.84 -26.68
C THR A 379 -10.65 5.54 -27.34
N LEU A 380 -11.56 4.60 -27.37
CA LEU A 380 -11.36 3.27 -27.95
C LEU A 380 -12.10 3.15 -29.29
N PRO A 381 -11.63 2.30 -30.23
CA PRO A 381 -12.31 2.01 -31.45
C PRO A 381 -13.72 1.41 -31.23
N ALA A 382 -14.58 1.49 -32.25
CA ALA A 382 -15.89 0.80 -32.23
C ALA A 382 -15.69 -0.70 -31.99
N GLY A 383 -16.58 -1.29 -31.19
CA GLY A 383 -16.47 -2.69 -30.73
C GLY A 383 -15.71 -2.89 -29.43
N PHE A 384 -15.18 -1.80 -28.83
CA PHE A 384 -14.47 -1.82 -27.55
C PHE A 384 -15.27 -1.18 -26.40
N GLU A 385 -16.58 -1.05 -26.53
CA GLU A 385 -17.44 -0.34 -25.57
C GLU A 385 -17.38 -0.96 -24.16
N HIS A 386 -17.21 -2.28 -24.09
CA HIS A 386 -17.08 -3.05 -22.85
C HIS A 386 -15.62 -3.37 -22.47
N VAL A 387 -14.67 -2.64 -23.05
CA VAL A 387 -13.25 -2.81 -22.77
C VAL A 387 -12.72 -1.61 -21.99
N ARG A 388 -11.82 -1.88 -21.06
CA ARG A 388 -10.96 -0.89 -20.44
C ARG A 388 -9.53 -1.16 -20.85
N SER A 389 -8.73 -0.11 -21.03
CA SER A 389 -7.35 -0.31 -21.44
C SER A 389 -6.41 0.72 -20.84
N TRP A 390 -5.18 0.28 -20.62
CA TRP A 390 -4.08 1.10 -20.10
C TRP A 390 -2.83 0.90 -20.92
N VAL A 391 -2.06 1.97 -21.06
CA VAL A 391 -0.67 1.93 -21.51
C VAL A 391 0.22 2.35 -20.35
N PHE A 392 1.30 1.61 -20.13
CA PHE A 392 2.41 2.02 -19.29
C PHE A 392 3.65 2.24 -20.15
N SER A 393 4.22 3.44 -20.03
CA SER A 393 5.44 3.84 -20.74
C SER A 393 6.58 3.97 -19.71
N GLY A 394 7.58 3.11 -19.82
CA GLY A 394 8.78 3.19 -18.98
C GLY A 394 9.59 4.44 -19.26
N SER A 395 10.21 5.01 -18.22
CA SER A 395 10.99 6.26 -18.31
C SER A 395 12.51 6.06 -18.37
N GLU A 396 12.99 4.81 -18.35
CA GLU A 396 14.43 4.50 -18.22
C GLU A 396 15.26 4.89 -19.45
N SER A 397 14.67 4.86 -20.65
CA SER A 397 15.32 5.24 -21.90
C SER A 397 14.31 5.51 -23.02
N VAL A 398 14.78 6.11 -24.13
CA VAL A 398 13.96 6.32 -25.36
C VAL A 398 13.45 4.99 -25.94
N ASN A 399 14.10 3.88 -25.63
CA ASN A 399 13.74 2.54 -26.07
C ASN A 399 13.08 1.71 -24.95
N SER A 400 12.62 2.35 -23.87
CA SER A 400 11.90 1.64 -22.81
C SER A 400 10.69 0.92 -23.39
N PRO A 401 10.39 -0.29 -22.91
CA PRO A 401 9.25 -1.03 -23.40
C PRO A 401 7.95 -0.31 -23.05
N GLU A 402 7.01 -0.36 -23.99
CA GLU A 402 5.62 -0.01 -23.75
C GLU A 402 4.86 -1.24 -23.33
N TYR A 403 3.89 -1.09 -22.44
CA TYR A 403 3.00 -2.17 -22.04
C TYR A 403 1.57 -1.78 -22.33
N LEU A 404 0.77 -2.75 -22.80
CA LEU A 404 -0.65 -2.58 -23.09
C LEU A 404 -1.44 -3.58 -22.28
N ALA A 405 -2.35 -3.11 -21.45
CA ALA A 405 -3.35 -3.92 -20.78
C ALA A 405 -4.74 -3.69 -21.37
N LEU A 406 -5.46 -4.77 -21.60
CA LEU A 406 -6.85 -4.78 -22.10
C LEU A 406 -7.69 -5.63 -21.16
N PHE A 407 -8.87 -5.14 -20.80
CA PHE A 407 -9.76 -5.75 -19.82
C PHE A 407 -11.17 -5.81 -20.38
N ASN A 408 -11.73 -7.00 -20.50
CA ASN A 408 -13.14 -7.18 -20.79
C ASN A 408 -13.94 -7.01 -19.49
N ILE A 409 -14.82 -6.02 -19.43
CA ILE A 409 -15.67 -5.77 -18.25
C ILE A 409 -17.12 -6.27 -18.44
N ASP A 410 -17.40 -6.99 -19.53
CA ASP A 410 -18.72 -7.56 -19.82
C ASP A 410 -18.80 -9.02 -19.34
N ASP A 411 -20.01 -9.48 -19.05
CA ASP A 411 -20.36 -10.88 -18.75
C ASP A 411 -20.32 -11.79 -20.00
N LYS A 412 -19.89 -11.25 -21.16
CA LYS A 412 -19.80 -11.97 -22.43
C LYS A 412 -18.41 -11.89 -23.02
N PRO A 413 -17.97 -12.89 -23.80
CA PRO A 413 -16.75 -12.80 -24.56
C PRO A 413 -16.78 -11.61 -25.53
N VAL A 414 -15.65 -10.91 -25.67
CA VAL A 414 -15.48 -9.83 -26.63
C VAL A 414 -14.34 -10.17 -27.60
N HIS A 415 -14.61 -10.01 -28.90
CA HIS A 415 -13.58 -10.13 -29.93
C HIS A 415 -13.08 -8.75 -30.33
N LEU A 416 -11.77 -8.54 -30.23
CA LEU A 416 -11.11 -7.27 -30.46
C LEU A 416 -10.20 -7.38 -31.66
N ARG A 417 -10.44 -6.53 -32.67
CA ARG A 417 -9.56 -6.37 -33.83
C ARG A 417 -9.35 -4.91 -34.15
N SER A 418 -8.09 -4.49 -34.16
CA SER A 418 -7.72 -3.11 -34.47
C SER A 418 -6.24 -3.00 -34.87
N GLU A 419 -5.90 -1.97 -35.61
CA GLU A 419 -4.50 -1.51 -35.69
C GLU A 419 -4.09 -0.94 -34.32
N LEU A 420 -2.89 -1.26 -33.87
CA LEU A 420 -2.36 -0.81 -32.57
C LEU A 420 -2.23 0.72 -32.52
N GLY A 421 -1.95 1.36 -33.66
CA GLY A 421 -1.90 2.83 -33.78
C GLY A 421 -3.23 3.51 -33.44
N ASN A 422 -4.36 2.82 -33.64
CA ASN A 422 -5.69 3.33 -33.26
C ASN A 422 -5.93 3.30 -31.73
N LEU A 423 -5.17 2.50 -31.00
CA LEU A 423 -5.22 2.47 -29.55
C LEU A 423 -4.26 3.52 -28.96
N SER A 424 -3.04 3.57 -29.47
CA SER A 424 -2.02 4.55 -29.11
C SER A 424 -0.97 4.65 -30.20
N GLU A 425 -0.57 5.88 -30.58
CA GLU A 425 0.50 6.11 -31.56
C GLU A 425 1.82 5.44 -31.12
N ALA A 426 2.10 5.41 -29.81
CA ALA A 426 3.26 4.75 -29.25
C ALA A 426 3.31 3.24 -29.52
N LEU A 427 2.18 2.61 -29.84
CA LEU A 427 2.07 1.18 -30.16
C LEU A 427 2.12 0.87 -31.66
N SER A 428 2.11 1.91 -32.52
CA SER A 428 2.18 1.72 -33.98
C SER A 428 3.37 0.85 -34.36
N HIS A 429 3.14 -0.10 -35.26
CA HIS A 429 4.15 -0.99 -35.83
C HIS A 429 4.92 -1.83 -34.80
N ARG A 430 4.41 -1.98 -33.57
CA ARG A 430 5.02 -2.83 -32.55
C ARG A 430 4.51 -4.26 -32.63
N LYS A 431 5.34 -5.21 -32.20
CA LYS A 431 4.96 -6.59 -31.92
C LYS A 431 4.56 -6.72 -30.46
N LEU A 432 3.44 -7.36 -30.21
CA LEU A 432 2.95 -7.66 -28.85
C LEU A 432 3.47 -9.01 -28.40
N ILE A 433 4.00 -9.06 -27.18
CA ILE A 433 4.36 -10.30 -26.46
C ILE A 433 3.51 -10.37 -25.20
N SER A 434 2.66 -11.40 -25.12
CA SER A 434 1.84 -11.65 -23.93
C SER A 434 2.72 -11.94 -22.72
N LEU A 435 2.45 -11.30 -21.60
CA LEU A 435 3.19 -11.51 -20.34
C LEU A 435 2.62 -12.64 -19.50
N TRP A 436 1.41 -13.12 -19.87
CA TRP A 436 0.77 -14.23 -19.13
C TRP A 436 1.17 -15.60 -19.66
N ASP A 437 1.34 -15.76 -20.96
CA ASP A 437 1.66 -17.05 -21.61
C ASP A 437 2.87 -17.01 -22.55
N GLY A 438 3.48 -15.86 -22.74
CA GLY A 438 4.66 -15.70 -23.59
C GLY A 438 4.36 -15.74 -25.10
N THR A 439 3.10 -15.83 -25.51
CA THR A 439 2.73 -15.85 -26.93
C THR A 439 2.92 -14.50 -27.58
N GLY A 440 3.35 -14.49 -28.83
CA GLY A 440 3.51 -13.25 -29.62
C GLY A 440 2.32 -13.05 -30.57
N SER A 441 2.02 -11.78 -30.88
CA SER A 441 1.07 -11.45 -31.97
C SER A 441 1.57 -12.01 -33.31
N ALA A 442 0.65 -12.55 -34.12
CA ALA A 442 0.96 -13.08 -35.43
C ALA A 442 1.50 -11.96 -36.36
N ASP A 443 0.83 -10.80 -36.37
CA ASP A 443 1.17 -9.65 -37.18
C ASP A 443 1.62 -8.46 -36.35
N ALA A 444 2.70 -7.80 -36.76
CA ALA A 444 3.12 -6.56 -36.14
C ALA A 444 2.13 -5.43 -36.46
N GLY A 445 1.77 -4.65 -35.44
CA GLY A 445 0.87 -3.52 -35.59
C GLY A 445 -0.62 -3.85 -35.56
N ILE A 446 -1.00 -5.15 -35.49
CA ILE A 446 -2.39 -5.59 -35.42
C ILE A 446 -2.67 -6.26 -34.09
N LEU A 447 -3.76 -5.84 -33.45
CA LEU A 447 -4.39 -6.54 -32.33
C LEU A 447 -5.50 -7.41 -32.90
N ASP A 448 -5.49 -8.71 -32.59
CA ASP A 448 -6.56 -9.64 -32.93
C ASP A 448 -6.65 -10.68 -31.82
N LEU A 449 -7.63 -10.56 -30.91
CA LEU A 449 -7.81 -11.47 -29.78
C LEU A 449 -9.27 -11.54 -29.33
N THR A 450 -9.59 -12.61 -28.63
CA THR A 450 -10.88 -12.76 -27.92
C THR A 450 -10.59 -12.85 -26.42
N LEU A 451 -11.25 -12.02 -25.64
CA LEU A 451 -11.23 -12.05 -24.17
C LEU A 451 -12.52 -12.71 -23.67
N ALA A 452 -12.40 -13.69 -22.80
CA ALA A 452 -13.51 -14.26 -22.05
C ALA A 452 -14.17 -13.19 -21.14
N PRO A 453 -15.35 -13.45 -20.55
CA PRO A 453 -15.93 -12.56 -19.56
C PRO A 453 -14.92 -12.24 -18.45
N HIS A 454 -14.80 -10.99 -18.07
CA HIS A 454 -13.93 -10.46 -17.01
C HIS A 454 -12.43 -10.76 -17.20
N ALA A 455 -12.03 -11.33 -18.33
CA ALA A 455 -10.64 -11.65 -18.61
C ALA A 455 -9.84 -10.43 -19.07
N CYS A 456 -8.52 -10.51 -18.94
CA CYS A 456 -7.59 -9.50 -19.41
C CYS A 456 -6.50 -10.07 -20.33
N ALA A 457 -5.85 -9.16 -21.05
CA ALA A 457 -4.58 -9.40 -21.72
C ALA A 457 -3.57 -8.32 -21.31
N LEU A 458 -2.32 -8.73 -21.10
CA LEU A 458 -1.22 -7.82 -20.78
C LEU A 458 -0.05 -8.12 -21.70
N TYR A 459 0.36 -7.13 -22.45
CA TYR A 459 1.41 -7.24 -23.45
C TYR A 459 2.58 -6.31 -23.17
N ARG A 460 3.77 -6.79 -23.49
CA ARG A 460 4.91 -5.95 -23.77
C ARG A 460 4.96 -5.67 -25.28
N ALA A 461 5.02 -4.40 -25.65
CA ALA A 461 5.08 -3.95 -27.03
C ALA A 461 6.54 -3.67 -27.44
N GLU A 462 7.09 -4.46 -28.36
CA GLU A 462 8.47 -4.39 -28.83
C GLU A 462 8.57 -3.74 -30.21
N PHE A 463 9.64 -3.00 -30.45
CA PHE A 463 9.94 -2.53 -31.78
C PHE A 463 10.25 -3.74 -32.70
N VAL A 464 9.65 -3.72 -33.89
CA VAL A 464 10.04 -4.67 -34.92
C VAL A 464 11.42 -4.23 -35.42
N SER A 465 12.44 -5.02 -35.12
CA SER A 465 13.76 -4.79 -35.70
C SER A 465 13.65 -4.94 -37.22
N THR A 466 13.78 -3.85 -37.97
CA THR A 466 13.99 -3.94 -39.41
C THR A 466 15.30 -4.69 -39.61
N PRO A 467 15.33 -5.79 -40.38
CA PRO A 467 16.61 -6.44 -40.67
C PRO A 467 17.54 -5.39 -41.33
N PRO A 468 18.81 -5.36 -40.95
CA PRO A 468 19.77 -4.46 -41.58
C PRO A 468 19.73 -4.70 -43.11
N LYS A 469 19.53 -3.60 -43.86
CA LYS A 469 19.57 -3.61 -45.33
C LYS A 469 20.94 -3.98 -45.80
#